data_bc799b3f783928c9e93543a4f0027f8e
#
_entry.id   bc799b3f783928c9e93543a4f0027f8e
#
_cell.length_a   1.000
_cell.length_b   1.000
_cell.length_c   1.000
_cell.angle_alpha   90.00
_cell.angle_beta   90.00
_cell.angle_gamma   90.00
#
_symmetry.space_group_name_H-M   'P 1'
#
loop_
_entity.id
_entity.type
_entity.pdbx_description
1 polymer ?
#
loop_
_entity_poly.entity_id
_entity_poly.type
_entity_poly.pdbx_seq_one_letter_code
_entity_poly.pdbx_strand_id
1 'polypeptide(L)'
;MLRRSVRISPDLVLRAYRQGLFPMAETRQSHRLYWLDPERRGVLPLDRFHLSRRLRRTVLSDLYEVTTDHDFAATIAACAAPAPGRPETWINPEILHLFTQLHRLGYAHSVECRREDVLVGGLYGVAIGGVFFGESMFSTARDASKVALVHLVARLQLAEFKLLDTQFLTAHLAQFGAEEISREAYRAVLAAALEAPSAWPTAPDPETLRAALSQL
;
A
#
# COMPACT_ATOMS: atom_id res chain seq x y z
N MET A 1 26.72 14.23 27.76
CA MET A 1 26.45 12.92 27.11
C MET A 1 25.60 13.18 25.87
N LEU A 2 26.18 13.19 24.68
CA LEU A 2 25.46 13.28 23.42
C LEU A 2 24.75 11.95 23.17
N ARG A 3 23.44 11.89 23.36
CA ARG A 3 22.63 10.76 22.89
C ARG A 3 22.70 10.78 21.35
N ARG A 4 23.48 9.91 20.75
CA ARG A 4 23.36 9.62 19.32
C ARG A 4 21.93 9.12 19.09
N SER A 5 21.08 9.96 18.52
CA SER A 5 19.83 9.49 17.96
C SER A 5 20.20 8.53 16.81
N VAL A 6 19.88 7.28 16.96
CA VAL A 6 20.03 6.31 15.86
C VAL A 6 19.06 6.79 14.76
N ARG A 7 19.60 7.37 13.69
CA ARG A 7 18.79 7.70 12.52
C ARG A 7 18.25 6.39 11.94
N ILE A 8 16.94 6.31 11.79
CA ILE A 8 16.30 5.19 11.13
C ILE A 8 16.70 5.25 9.65
N SER A 9 17.22 4.14 9.13
CA SER A 9 17.66 4.03 7.73
C SER A 9 16.64 3.22 6.93
N PRO A 10 16.56 3.39 5.60
CA PRO A 10 15.74 2.53 4.73
C PRO A 10 16.04 1.05 4.93
N ASP A 11 17.31 0.66 5.10
CA ASP A 11 17.71 -0.71 5.33
C ASP A 11 17.16 -1.28 6.66
N LEU A 12 17.11 -0.48 7.73
CA LEU A 12 16.47 -0.88 8.98
C LEU A 12 14.97 -1.12 8.78
N VAL A 13 14.30 -0.25 8.02
CA VAL A 13 12.89 -0.38 7.70
C VAL A 13 12.62 -1.67 6.92
N LEU A 14 13.41 -1.96 5.88
CA LEU A 14 13.28 -3.20 5.10
C LEU A 14 13.52 -4.46 5.94
N ARG A 15 14.49 -4.42 6.85
CA ARG A 15 14.71 -5.54 7.80
C ARG A 15 13.54 -5.74 8.73
N ALA A 16 12.93 -4.67 9.21
CA ALA A 16 11.76 -4.73 10.07
C ALA A 16 10.56 -5.36 9.33
N TYR A 17 10.27 -4.93 8.10
CA TYR A 17 9.21 -5.53 7.27
C TYR A 17 9.42 -7.02 7.06
N ARG A 18 10.65 -7.47 6.80
CA ARG A 18 10.97 -8.90 6.64
C ARG A 18 10.69 -9.72 7.92
N GLN A 19 10.63 -9.07 9.08
CA GLN A 19 10.28 -9.68 10.36
C GLN A 19 8.80 -9.47 10.75
N GLY A 20 8.00 -8.86 9.89
CA GLY A 20 6.59 -8.56 10.15
C GLY A 20 6.34 -7.29 10.95
N LEU A 21 7.39 -6.49 11.21
CA LEU A 21 7.29 -5.22 11.92
C LEU A 21 7.06 -4.08 10.93
N PHE A 22 6.31 -3.06 11.32
CA PHE A 22 6.13 -1.85 10.52
C PHE A 22 6.23 -0.59 11.38
N PRO A 23 6.74 0.53 10.83
CA PRO A 23 6.90 1.78 11.56
C PRO A 23 5.60 2.59 11.59
N MET A 24 5.33 3.25 12.71
CA MET A 24 4.21 4.16 12.86
C MET A 24 4.57 5.30 13.80
N ALA A 25 4.20 6.54 13.49
CA ALA A 25 4.24 7.64 14.44
C ALA A 25 2.88 7.76 15.16
N GLU A 26 2.88 8.29 16.37
CA GLU A 26 1.65 8.51 17.12
C GLU A 26 0.81 9.64 16.50
N THR A 27 1.47 10.72 16.09
CA THR A 27 0.86 11.88 15.43
C THR A 27 1.82 12.44 14.37
N ARG A 28 1.31 13.36 13.54
CA ARG A 28 2.13 14.09 12.56
C ARG A 28 3.33 14.82 13.19
N GLN A 29 3.19 15.31 14.41
CA GLN A 29 4.24 16.08 15.13
C GLN A 29 5.15 15.18 15.96
N SER A 30 4.85 13.91 16.10
CA SER A 30 5.68 12.99 16.87
C SER A 30 7.06 12.84 16.23
N HIS A 31 8.11 12.96 17.06
CA HIS A 31 9.50 12.68 16.66
C HIS A 31 9.92 11.24 16.99
N ARG A 32 8.97 10.38 17.39
CA ARG A 32 9.23 8.99 17.71
C ARG A 32 8.47 8.10 16.76
N LEU A 33 9.14 7.06 16.26
CA LEU A 33 8.53 5.96 15.55
C LEU A 33 8.43 4.73 16.46
N TYR A 34 7.30 4.09 16.42
CA TYR A 34 7.03 2.82 17.06
C TYR A 34 7.10 1.70 16.03
N TRP A 35 7.63 0.56 16.42
CA TRP A 35 7.63 -0.65 15.61
C TRP A 35 6.52 -1.55 16.12
N LEU A 36 5.54 -1.80 15.26
CA LEU A 36 4.33 -2.53 15.64
C LEU A 36 4.38 -3.96 15.11
N ASP A 37 3.90 -4.88 15.94
CA ASP A 37 3.70 -6.30 15.63
C ASP A 37 2.38 -6.76 16.28
N PRO A 38 1.23 -6.45 15.67
CA PRO A 38 -0.07 -6.74 16.24
C PRO A 38 -0.33 -8.24 16.36
N GLU A 39 -1.13 -8.66 17.36
CA GLU A 39 -1.54 -10.05 17.55
C GLU A 39 -2.44 -10.57 16.43
N ARG A 40 -3.21 -9.65 15.82
CA ARG A 40 -4.07 -9.90 14.67
C ARG A 40 -3.59 -9.02 13.52
N ARG A 41 -3.24 -9.64 12.39
CA ARG A 41 -2.74 -8.93 11.20
C ARG A 41 -3.79 -8.90 10.11
N GLY A 42 -4.10 -7.71 9.62
CA GLY A 42 -4.96 -7.51 8.47
C GLY A 42 -4.23 -7.91 7.18
N VAL A 43 -4.85 -8.76 6.38
CA VAL A 43 -4.36 -9.18 5.07
C VAL A 43 -5.50 -9.13 4.05
N LEU A 44 -5.16 -8.89 2.80
CA LEU A 44 -6.12 -8.96 1.70
C LEU A 44 -5.74 -10.11 0.77
N PRO A 45 -6.49 -11.24 0.81
CA PRO A 45 -6.25 -12.38 -0.06
C PRO A 45 -6.40 -11.99 -1.53
N LEU A 46 -5.33 -12.16 -2.31
CA LEU A 46 -5.32 -11.77 -3.73
C LEU A 46 -6.20 -12.69 -4.59
N ASP A 47 -6.29 -13.96 -4.25
CA ASP A 47 -7.07 -15.00 -4.94
C ASP A 47 -8.57 -14.95 -4.64
N ARG A 48 -8.97 -14.26 -3.58
CA ARG A 48 -10.36 -14.13 -3.12
C ARG A 48 -10.81 -12.67 -3.03
N PHE A 49 -10.14 -11.78 -3.78
CA PHE A 49 -10.50 -10.37 -3.81
C PHE A 49 -11.93 -10.16 -4.29
N HIS A 50 -12.71 -9.43 -3.50
CA HIS A 50 -14.12 -9.16 -3.83
C HIS A 50 -14.30 -7.79 -4.49
N LEU A 51 -14.74 -7.77 -5.73
CA LEU A 51 -15.04 -6.56 -6.48
C LEU A 51 -16.55 -6.43 -6.76
N SER A 52 -17.20 -5.43 -6.15
CA SER A 52 -18.62 -5.18 -6.39
C SER A 52 -18.88 -4.79 -7.85
N ARG A 53 -20.05 -5.22 -8.40
CA ARG A 53 -20.46 -4.90 -9.78
C ARG A 53 -20.45 -3.39 -10.10
N ARG A 54 -20.78 -2.55 -9.11
CA ARG A 54 -20.77 -1.09 -9.27
C ARG A 54 -19.34 -0.59 -9.43
N LEU A 55 -18.42 -1.00 -8.56
CA LEU A 55 -17.03 -0.56 -8.64
C LEU A 55 -16.32 -1.11 -9.87
N ARG A 56 -16.60 -2.34 -10.28
CA ARG A 56 -16.09 -2.90 -11.56
C ARG A 56 -16.45 -2.00 -12.75
N ARG A 57 -17.70 -1.53 -12.83
CA ARG A 57 -18.10 -0.58 -13.89
C ARG A 57 -17.30 0.72 -13.82
N THR A 58 -17.04 1.26 -12.63
CA THR A 58 -16.22 2.46 -12.47
C THR A 58 -14.77 2.22 -12.91
N VAL A 59 -14.18 1.07 -12.56
CA VAL A 59 -12.81 0.70 -12.97
C VAL A 59 -12.68 0.61 -14.50
N LEU A 60 -13.67 -0.03 -15.16
CA LEU A 60 -13.64 -0.28 -16.60
C LEU A 60 -14.16 0.88 -17.45
N SER A 61 -14.67 1.97 -16.83
CA SER A 61 -15.21 3.13 -17.54
C SER A 61 -14.17 4.17 -17.93
N ASP A 62 -12.90 3.93 -17.57
CA ASP A 62 -11.77 4.84 -17.80
C ASP A 62 -12.02 6.27 -17.25
N LEU A 63 -12.84 6.36 -16.16
CA LEU A 63 -13.14 7.63 -15.49
C LEU A 63 -11.89 8.27 -14.87
N TYR A 64 -10.92 7.44 -14.51
CA TYR A 64 -9.63 7.83 -13.96
C TYR A 64 -8.52 7.28 -14.83
N GLU A 65 -7.54 8.11 -15.14
CA GLU A 65 -6.24 7.66 -15.57
C GLU A 65 -5.50 7.08 -14.39
N VAL A 66 -5.01 5.82 -14.50
CA VAL A 66 -4.32 5.14 -13.42
C VAL A 66 -2.87 4.89 -13.78
N THR A 67 -1.97 5.53 -13.04
CA THR A 67 -0.51 5.42 -13.18
C THR A 67 0.11 4.70 -11.99
N THR A 68 1.37 4.31 -12.12
CA THR A 68 2.19 3.79 -11.03
C THR A 68 3.51 4.56 -10.99
N ASP A 69 3.95 4.93 -9.79
CA ASP A 69 5.23 5.60 -9.56
C ASP A 69 5.43 6.91 -10.35
N HIS A 70 4.33 7.52 -10.83
CA HIS A 70 4.38 8.75 -11.60
C HIS A 70 4.67 9.96 -10.70
N ASP A 71 4.05 10.01 -9.53
CA ASP A 71 4.28 11.05 -8.53
C ASP A 71 4.11 10.51 -7.10
N PHE A 72 5.08 9.68 -6.70
CA PHE A 72 5.11 9.09 -5.36
C PHE A 72 5.09 10.16 -4.26
N ALA A 73 5.82 11.27 -4.47
CA ALA A 73 5.92 12.32 -3.47
C ALA A 73 4.58 13.01 -3.23
N ALA A 74 3.83 13.34 -4.28
CA ALA A 74 2.48 13.89 -4.14
C ALA A 74 1.52 12.87 -3.52
N THR A 75 1.63 11.60 -3.88
CA THR A 75 0.76 10.53 -3.36
C THR A 75 0.94 10.34 -1.86
N ILE A 76 2.17 10.19 -1.36
CA ILE A 76 2.40 10.05 0.08
C ILE A 76 2.04 11.33 0.85
N ALA A 77 2.28 12.52 0.28
CA ALA A 77 1.86 13.77 0.88
C ALA A 77 0.34 13.90 0.99
N ALA A 78 -0.40 13.46 -0.05
CA ALA A 78 -1.87 13.41 -0.03
C ALA A 78 -2.40 12.39 1.00
N CYS A 79 -1.75 11.23 1.15
CA CYS A 79 -2.06 10.27 2.22
C CYS A 79 -1.84 10.86 3.61
N ALA A 80 -0.84 11.73 3.78
CA ALA A 80 -0.52 12.42 5.04
C ALA A 80 -1.44 13.63 5.30
N ALA A 81 -2.21 14.10 4.33
CA ALA A 81 -3.09 15.25 4.50
C ALA A 81 -4.27 14.93 5.43
N PRO A 82 -4.73 15.88 6.25
CA PRO A 82 -6.01 15.76 6.96
C PRO A 82 -7.17 15.54 5.97
N ALA A 83 -8.14 14.73 6.39
CA ALA A 83 -9.34 14.46 5.59
C ALA A 83 -10.59 14.45 6.49
N PRO A 84 -11.80 14.63 5.96
CA PRO A 84 -13.03 14.48 6.72
C PRO A 84 -13.05 13.11 7.43
N GLY A 85 -13.28 13.13 8.75
CA GLY A 85 -13.22 11.92 9.60
C GLY A 85 -11.82 11.41 9.96
N ARG A 86 -10.75 12.03 9.44
CA ARG A 86 -9.35 11.73 9.76
C ARG A 86 -8.54 13.02 9.87
N PRO A 87 -8.69 13.80 10.96
CA PRO A 87 -7.97 15.07 11.14
C PRO A 87 -6.48 14.86 11.43
N GLU A 88 -6.10 13.71 12.01
CA GLU A 88 -4.74 13.34 12.35
C GLU A 88 -4.19 12.26 11.41
N THR A 89 -2.87 12.17 11.34
CA THR A 89 -2.14 11.16 10.58
C THR A 89 -0.93 10.66 11.35
N TRP A 90 -0.60 9.39 11.16
CA TRP A 90 0.63 8.78 11.64
C TRP A 90 1.84 9.05 10.72
N ILE A 91 1.59 9.61 9.52
CA ILE A 91 2.65 9.91 8.55
C ILE A 91 3.28 11.26 8.94
N ASN A 92 4.36 11.19 9.70
CA ASN A 92 5.16 12.34 10.11
C ASN A 92 6.27 12.67 9.08
N PRO A 93 7.04 13.76 9.24
CA PRO A 93 8.11 14.12 8.30
C PRO A 93 9.21 13.05 8.17
N GLU A 94 9.50 12.27 9.22
CA GLU A 94 10.49 11.20 9.16
C GLU A 94 10.00 10.05 8.30
N ILE A 95 8.73 9.65 8.44
CA ILE A 95 8.09 8.63 7.60
C ILE A 95 8.07 9.09 6.14
N LEU A 96 7.65 10.33 5.86
CA LEU A 96 7.70 10.89 4.51
C LEU A 96 9.10 10.78 3.90
N HIS A 97 10.13 11.14 4.65
CA HIS A 97 11.52 11.06 4.20
C HIS A 97 11.96 9.62 3.94
N LEU A 98 11.71 8.71 4.88
CA LEU A 98 12.09 7.30 4.78
C LEU A 98 11.43 6.60 3.58
N PHE A 99 10.12 6.78 3.39
CA PHE A 99 9.42 6.14 2.28
C PHE A 99 9.78 6.76 0.93
N THR A 100 10.09 8.06 0.88
CA THR A 100 10.65 8.69 -0.33
C THR A 100 12.03 8.10 -0.67
N GLN A 101 12.86 7.80 0.34
CA GLN A 101 14.14 7.10 0.10
C GLN A 101 13.92 5.66 -0.36
N LEU A 102 12.98 4.93 0.25
CA LEU A 102 12.61 3.57 -0.19
C LEU A 102 12.10 3.56 -1.63
N HIS A 103 11.35 4.58 -2.05
CA HIS A 103 10.91 4.73 -3.42
C HIS A 103 12.10 4.90 -4.38
N ARG A 104 13.05 5.78 -4.06
CA ARG A 104 14.28 5.97 -4.87
C ARG A 104 15.15 4.71 -4.96
N LEU A 105 15.06 3.83 -3.98
CA LEU A 105 15.75 2.53 -3.95
C LEU A 105 14.95 1.42 -4.65
N GLY A 106 13.74 1.71 -5.17
CA GLY A 106 12.89 0.75 -5.88
C GLY A 106 12.11 -0.21 -4.97
N TYR A 107 11.91 0.14 -3.71
CA TYR A 107 11.13 -0.68 -2.77
C TYR A 107 9.74 -0.11 -2.45
N ALA A 108 9.58 1.22 -2.43
CA ALA A 108 8.27 1.81 -2.19
C ALA A 108 7.65 2.27 -3.51
N HIS A 109 6.35 1.99 -3.66
CA HIS A 109 5.61 2.20 -4.90
C HIS A 109 4.26 2.83 -4.64
N SER A 110 3.75 3.56 -5.61
CA SER A 110 2.42 4.17 -5.58
C SER A 110 1.56 3.73 -6.76
N VAL A 111 0.25 3.79 -6.54
CA VAL A 111 -0.77 3.70 -7.59
C VAL A 111 -1.61 4.96 -7.48
N GLU A 112 -1.62 5.75 -8.56
CA GLU A 112 -2.29 7.05 -8.62
C GLU A 112 -3.53 7.00 -9.50
N CYS A 113 -4.60 7.68 -9.07
CA CYS A 113 -5.76 7.97 -9.89
C CYS A 113 -5.80 9.46 -10.21
N ARG A 114 -5.78 9.79 -11.49
CA ARG A 114 -5.89 11.17 -12.01
C ARG A 114 -7.19 11.36 -12.75
N ARG A 115 -7.68 12.58 -12.71
CA ARG A 115 -8.79 13.04 -13.49
C ARG A 115 -8.45 14.43 -14.00
N GLU A 116 -8.42 14.61 -15.34
CA GLU A 116 -8.01 15.87 -15.96
C GLU A 116 -6.64 16.35 -15.42
N ASP A 117 -5.66 15.45 -15.40
CA ASP A 117 -4.30 15.62 -14.87
C ASP A 117 -4.20 15.89 -13.36
N VAL A 118 -5.32 16.03 -12.65
CA VAL A 118 -5.36 16.24 -11.20
C VAL A 118 -5.29 14.90 -10.46
N LEU A 119 -4.37 14.78 -9.52
CA LEU A 119 -4.28 13.63 -8.62
C LEU A 119 -5.46 13.65 -7.64
N VAL A 120 -6.42 12.72 -7.80
CA VAL A 120 -7.67 12.70 -7.03
C VAL A 120 -7.81 11.49 -6.12
N GLY A 121 -6.90 10.56 -6.17
CA GLY A 121 -6.84 9.40 -5.29
C GLY A 121 -5.60 8.58 -5.54
N GLY A 122 -5.30 7.69 -4.64
CA GLY A 122 -4.14 6.82 -4.76
C GLY A 122 -3.82 6.10 -3.45
N LEU A 123 -2.80 5.29 -3.52
CA LEU A 123 -2.23 4.56 -2.40
C LEU A 123 -0.72 4.41 -2.59
N TYR A 124 -0.03 4.08 -1.52
CA TYR A 124 1.38 3.68 -1.58
C TYR A 124 1.65 2.50 -0.64
N GLY A 125 2.75 1.83 -0.89
CA GLY A 125 3.22 0.71 -0.08
C GLY A 125 4.64 0.31 -0.42
N VAL A 126 5.08 -0.81 0.17
CA VAL A 126 6.43 -1.36 0.02
C VAL A 126 6.35 -2.75 -0.59
N ALA A 127 7.15 -3.04 -1.61
CA ALA A 127 7.27 -4.35 -2.25
C ALA A 127 8.59 -5.02 -1.85
N ILE A 128 8.52 -6.24 -1.31
CA ILE A 128 9.69 -7.05 -0.93
C ILE A 128 9.40 -8.51 -1.26
N GLY A 129 10.14 -9.11 -2.20
CA GLY A 129 9.79 -10.44 -2.70
C GLY A 129 8.36 -10.47 -3.20
N GLY A 130 7.60 -11.50 -2.90
CA GLY A 130 6.19 -11.60 -3.25
C GLY A 130 5.22 -10.94 -2.26
N VAL A 131 5.68 -9.97 -1.48
CA VAL A 131 4.84 -9.24 -0.50
C VAL A 131 4.70 -7.79 -0.90
N PHE A 132 3.48 -7.29 -0.89
CA PHE A 132 3.20 -5.86 -0.91
C PHE A 132 2.61 -5.43 0.44
N PHE A 133 3.29 -4.52 1.13
CA PHE A 133 2.84 -3.90 2.37
C PHE A 133 2.11 -2.60 2.02
N GLY A 134 0.78 -2.63 2.02
CA GLY A 134 -0.04 -1.45 1.76
C GLY A 134 -0.01 -0.51 2.96
N GLU A 135 0.43 0.72 2.78
CA GLU A 135 0.67 1.65 3.88
C GLU A 135 -0.51 2.60 4.12
N SER A 136 -0.88 3.33 3.11
CA SER A 136 -1.98 4.30 3.22
C SER A 136 -2.61 4.60 1.88
N MET A 137 -3.82 5.14 1.91
CA MET A 137 -4.54 5.61 0.74
C MET A 137 -5.27 6.91 1.02
N PHE A 138 -5.56 7.67 -0.04
CA PHE A 138 -6.37 8.87 0.03
C PHE A 138 -7.34 8.94 -1.14
N SER A 139 -8.41 9.73 -1.00
CA SER A 139 -9.40 9.95 -2.06
C SER A 139 -10.04 11.32 -1.88
N THR A 140 -9.97 12.14 -2.92
CA THR A 140 -10.69 13.44 -3.02
C THR A 140 -11.84 13.37 -4.01
N ALA A 141 -11.90 12.31 -4.84
CA ALA A 141 -13.00 12.02 -5.74
C ALA A 141 -13.62 10.65 -5.43
N ARG A 142 -14.88 10.48 -5.82
CA ARG A 142 -15.65 9.27 -5.50
C ARG A 142 -14.96 8.00 -6.00
N ASP A 143 -14.74 7.04 -5.11
CA ASP A 143 -14.15 5.73 -5.38
C ASP A 143 -12.69 5.75 -5.90
N ALA A 144 -12.00 6.90 -6.02
CA ALA A 144 -10.66 6.97 -6.61
C ALA A 144 -9.63 6.08 -5.88
N SER A 145 -9.59 6.08 -4.54
CA SER A 145 -8.72 5.15 -3.79
C SER A 145 -9.10 3.68 -3.98
N LYS A 146 -10.39 3.39 -4.18
CA LYS A 146 -10.85 2.02 -4.46
C LYS A 146 -10.42 1.56 -5.85
N VAL A 147 -10.47 2.45 -6.84
CA VAL A 147 -9.95 2.18 -8.20
C VAL A 147 -8.45 1.91 -8.12
N ALA A 148 -7.68 2.73 -7.38
CA ALA A 148 -6.26 2.48 -7.15
C ALA A 148 -6.00 1.11 -6.52
N LEU A 149 -6.79 0.70 -5.51
CA LEU A 149 -6.67 -0.62 -4.87
C LEU A 149 -6.97 -1.77 -5.85
N VAL A 150 -8.01 -1.64 -6.68
CA VAL A 150 -8.34 -2.67 -7.70
C VAL A 150 -7.19 -2.81 -8.70
N HIS A 151 -6.62 -1.68 -9.17
CA HIS A 151 -5.45 -1.70 -10.05
C HIS A 151 -4.20 -2.25 -9.37
N LEU A 152 -4.00 -2.00 -8.07
CA LEU A 152 -2.95 -2.64 -7.29
C LEU A 152 -3.11 -4.16 -7.31
N VAL A 153 -4.29 -4.66 -6.93
CA VAL A 153 -4.55 -6.10 -6.86
C VAL A 153 -4.34 -6.78 -8.21
N ALA A 154 -4.87 -6.23 -9.31
CA ALA A 154 -4.65 -6.76 -10.65
C ALA A 154 -3.15 -6.86 -10.99
N ARG A 155 -2.38 -5.80 -10.69
CA ARG A 155 -0.93 -5.79 -10.91
C ARG A 155 -0.18 -6.80 -10.05
N LEU A 156 -0.56 -6.94 -8.78
CA LEU A 156 0.05 -7.91 -7.87
C LEU A 156 -0.23 -9.35 -8.32
N GLN A 157 -1.45 -9.64 -8.82
CA GLN A 157 -1.79 -10.95 -9.38
C GLN A 157 -0.97 -11.25 -10.64
N LEU A 158 -0.87 -10.30 -11.58
CA LEU A 158 -0.07 -10.44 -12.80
C LEU A 158 1.42 -10.67 -12.51
N ALA A 159 1.94 -10.06 -11.45
CA ALA A 159 3.33 -10.21 -11.02
C ALA A 159 3.53 -11.36 -10.00
N GLU A 160 2.52 -12.20 -9.81
CA GLU A 160 2.55 -13.39 -8.94
C GLU A 160 2.92 -13.09 -7.47
N PHE A 161 2.56 -11.92 -6.96
CA PHE A 161 2.66 -11.65 -5.54
C PHE A 161 1.80 -12.63 -4.73
N LYS A 162 2.23 -12.94 -3.52
CA LYS A 162 1.61 -13.95 -2.66
C LYS A 162 0.88 -13.35 -1.47
N LEU A 163 1.22 -12.13 -1.07
CA LEU A 163 0.67 -11.49 0.12
C LEU A 163 0.46 -9.98 -0.11
N LEU A 164 -0.74 -9.50 0.16
CA LEU A 164 -1.05 -8.09 0.35
C LEU A 164 -1.35 -7.87 1.83
N ASP A 165 -0.38 -7.29 2.53
CA ASP A 165 -0.46 -6.94 3.94
C ASP A 165 -1.11 -5.57 4.09
N THR A 166 -2.13 -5.47 4.93
CA THR A 166 -2.86 -4.22 5.22
C THR A 166 -2.73 -3.78 6.66
N GLN A 167 -1.86 -4.41 7.43
CA GLN A 167 -1.55 -4.26 8.85
C GLN A 167 -2.78 -4.43 9.75
N PHE A 168 -3.84 -3.67 9.54
CA PHE A 168 -5.08 -3.71 10.30
C PHE A 168 -6.29 -3.92 9.39
N LEU A 169 -7.28 -4.65 9.88
CA LEU A 169 -8.56 -4.75 9.21
C LEU A 169 -9.39 -3.49 9.47
N THR A 170 -9.87 -2.88 8.40
CA THR A 170 -10.80 -1.75 8.46
C THR A 170 -12.10 -2.11 7.76
N ALA A 171 -13.20 -1.45 8.12
CA ALA A 171 -14.49 -1.63 7.43
C ALA A 171 -14.36 -1.33 5.91
N HIS A 172 -13.46 -0.42 5.54
CA HIS A 172 -13.17 -0.12 4.14
C HIS A 172 -12.53 -1.31 3.40
N LEU A 173 -11.59 -2.00 4.02
CA LEU A 173 -10.90 -3.15 3.41
C LEU A 173 -11.70 -4.44 3.50
N ALA A 174 -12.52 -4.60 4.54
CA ALA A 174 -13.40 -5.77 4.70
C ALA A 174 -14.36 -5.96 3.52
N GLN A 175 -14.83 -4.86 2.88
CA GLN A 175 -15.69 -4.96 1.69
C GLN A 175 -15.01 -5.62 0.49
N PHE A 176 -13.69 -5.68 0.46
CA PHE A 176 -12.88 -6.32 -0.59
C PHE A 176 -12.43 -7.74 -0.22
N GLY A 177 -12.87 -8.25 0.93
CA GLY A 177 -12.49 -9.58 1.41
C GLY A 177 -11.25 -9.60 2.29
N ALA A 178 -10.80 -8.44 2.79
CA ALA A 178 -9.74 -8.41 3.79
C ALA A 178 -10.18 -9.14 5.07
N GLU A 179 -9.24 -9.85 5.68
CA GLU A 179 -9.44 -10.64 6.89
C GLU A 179 -8.29 -10.44 7.88
N GLU A 180 -8.50 -10.83 9.13
CA GLU A 180 -7.45 -10.86 10.13
C GLU A 180 -7.00 -12.30 10.39
N ILE A 181 -5.69 -12.50 10.37
CA ILE A 181 -5.05 -13.75 10.76
C ILE A 181 -4.21 -13.57 12.01
N SER A 182 -3.91 -14.66 12.73
CA SER A 182 -3.01 -14.58 13.90
C SER A 182 -1.60 -14.17 13.48
N ARG A 183 -0.85 -13.54 14.38
CA ARG A 183 0.56 -13.20 14.17
C ARG A 183 1.39 -14.40 13.71
N GLU A 184 1.14 -15.58 14.28
CA GLU A 184 1.83 -16.80 13.91
C GLU A 184 1.54 -17.22 12.47
N ALA A 185 0.27 -17.27 12.08
CA ALA A 185 -0.15 -17.56 10.70
C ALA A 185 0.41 -16.53 9.71
N TYR A 186 0.37 -15.24 10.08
CA TYR A 186 0.95 -14.17 9.29
C TYR A 186 2.44 -14.37 9.05
N ARG A 187 3.22 -14.68 10.09
CA ARG A 187 4.67 -14.90 9.97
C ARG A 187 5.01 -16.07 9.06
N ALA A 188 4.21 -17.14 9.10
CA ALA A 188 4.39 -18.28 8.20
C ALA A 188 4.13 -17.90 6.74
N VAL A 189 3.03 -17.17 6.46
CA VAL A 189 2.70 -16.69 5.10
C VAL A 189 3.74 -15.67 4.62
N LEU A 190 4.16 -14.75 5.49
CA LEU A 190 5.18 -13.74 5.20
C LEU A 190 6.50 -14.38 4.78
N ALA A 191 7.00 -15.36 5.55
CA ALA A 191 8.26 -16.05 5.26
C ALA A 191 8.22 -16.72 3.88
N ALA A 192 7.14 -17.42 3.55
CA ALA A 192 6.96 -18.06 2.25
C ALA A 192 6.86 -17.05 1.10
N ALA A 193 6.14 -15.94 1.32
CA ALA A 193 5.95 -14.91 0.30
C ALA A 193 7.24 -14.11 0.02
N LEU A 194 8.09 -13.88 1.02
CA LEU A 194 9.36 -13.17 0.86
C LEU A 194 10.34 -13.91 -0.08
N GLU A 195 10.24 -15.24 -0.18
CA GLU A 195 11.07 -16.07 -1.05
C GLU A 195 10.55 -16.11 -2.50
N ALA A 196 9.35 -15.61 -2.78
CA ALA A 196 8.81 -15.59 -4.14
C ALA A 196 9.59 -14.59 -5.01
N PRO A 197 9.96 -14.97 -6.26
CA PRO A 197 10.75 -14.14 -7.16
C PRO A 197 9.90 -13.07 -7.87
N SER A 198 8.96 -12.45 -7.14
CA SER A 198 8.08 -11.43 -7.69
C SER A 198 8.78 -10.07 -7.74
N ALA A 199 8.49 -9.29 -8.76
CA ALA A 199 8.99 -7.93 -8.93
C ALA A 199 7.84 -6.96 -9.18
N TRP A 200 7.97 -5.74 -8.68
CA TRP A 200 6.95 -4.71 -8.90
C TRP A 200 6.72 -4.45 -10.39
N PRO A 201 5.48 -4.57 -10.89
CA PRO A 201 5.17 -4.41 -12.31
C PRO A 201 5.01 -2.93 -12.66
N THR A 202 6.10 -2.30 -13.07
CA THR A 202 6.14 -0.86 -13.40
C THR A 202 5.25 -0.50 -14.58
N ALA A 203 5.20 -1.34 -15.62
CA ALA A 203 4.45 -1.08 -16.84
C ALA A 203 3.92 -2.40 -17.44
N PRO A 204 2.88 -3.01 -16.86
CA PRO A 204 2.25 -4.16 -17.49
C PRO A 204 1.63 -3.75 -18.83
N ASP A 205 1.63 -4.68 -19.78
CA ASP A 205 0.94 -4.48 -21.05
C ASP A 205 -0.52 -4.06 -20.82
N PRO A 206 -1.01 -2.98 -21.48
CA PRO A 206 -2.34 -2.44 -21.23
C PRO A 206 -3.49 -3.42 -21.48
N GLU A 207 -3.40 -4.28 -22.50
CA GLU A 207 -4.43 -5.28 -22.81
C GLU A 207 -4.45 -6.36 -21.73
N THR A 208 -3.28 -6.85 -21.33
CA THR A 208 -3.13 -7.82 -20.24
C THR A 208 -3.67 -7.26 -18.91
N LEU A 209 -3.37 -6.01 -18.59
CA LEU A 209 -3.91 -5.37 -17.38
C LEU A 209 -5.44 -5.23 -17.47
N ARG A 210 -5.98 -4.81 -18.61
CA ARG A 210 -7.44 -4.68 -18.81
C ARG A 210 -8.14 -6.03 -18.70
N ALA A 211 -7.54 -7.09 -19.22
CA ALA A 211 -8.05 -8.45 -19.07
C ALA A 211 -8.08 -8.88 -17.59
N ALA A 212 -6.99 -8.65 -16.85
CA ALA A 212 -6.92 -8.94 -15.42
C ALA A 212 -7.99 -8.17 -14.61
N LEU A 213 -8.15 -6.86 -14.86
CA LEU A 213 -9.18 -6.02 -14.22
C LEU A 213 -10.61 -6.52 -14.50
N SER A 214 -10.83 -7.10 -15.66
CA SER A 214 -12.14 -7.64 -16.05
C SER A 214 -12.46 -9.00 -15.38
N GLN A 215 -11.44 -9.72 -14.94
CA GLN A 215 -11.57 -11.02 -14.27
C GLN A 215 -11.76 -10.91 -12.75
N LEU A 216 -11.35 -9.79 -12.13
CA LEU A 216 -11.63 -9.50 -10.72
C LEU A 216 -13.13 -9.29 -10.47
#